data_e730b930a5b74397da61b7b1a2775bc1
#
_entry.id   e730b930a5b74397da61b7b1a2775bc1
#
_cell.length_a   1.000
_cell.length_b   1.000
_cell.length_c   1.000
_cell.angle_alpha   90.00
_cell.angle_beta   90.00
_cell.angle_gamma   90.00
#
_symmetry.space_group_name_H-M   'P 1'
#
loop_
_entity.id
_entity.type
_entity.pdbx_description
1 polymer ?
#
loop_
_entity_poly.entity_id
_entity_poly.type
_entity_poly.pdbx_seq_one_letter_code
_entity_poly.pdbx_strand_id
1 'polypeptide(L)' 'MTAAELQHLEIDTEAERVLLWREEELERAGYDRDTARQLAEAPSVDLHLATELLRRGCPEPTAVAILL' A
#
# COMPACT_ATOMS: atom_id res chain seq x y z
N MET A 1 -26.37 15.22 8.18
CA MET A 1 -24.96 15.07 8.52
C MET A 1 -24.42 16.37 9.09
N THR A 2 -23.73 16.31 10.22
CA THR A 2 -23.17 17.50 10.88
C THR A 2 -21.80 17.85 10.28
N ALA A 3 -21.34 19.08 10.52
CA ALA A 3 -20.02 19.51 10.08
C ALA A 3 -18.91 18.66 10.72
N ALA A 4 -19.09 18.23 11.95
CA ALA A 4 -18.13 17.38 12.64
C ALA A 4 -18.02 16.00 11.98
N GLU A 5 -19.14 15.45 11.57
CA GLU A 5 -19.16 14.17 10.87
C GLU A 5 -18.49 14.27 9.50
N LEU A 6 -18.71 15.37 8.79
CA LEU A 6 -18.07 15.61 7.52
C LEU A 6 -16.55 15.72 7.65
N GLN A 7 -16.09 16.45 8.68
CA GLN A 7 -14.65 16.59 8.92
C GLN A 7 -14.00 15.27 9.26
N HIS A 8 -14.68 14.47 10.07
CA HIS A 8 -14.19 13.16 10.45
C HIS A 8 -14.10 12.25 9.22
N LEU A 9 -15.13 12.27 8.37
CA LEU A 9 -15.13 11.47 7.14
C LEU A 9 -14.03 11.91 6.18
N GLU A 10 -13.77 13.19 6.07
CA GLU A 10 -12.71 13.71 5.21
C GLU A 10 -11.34 13.21 5.66
N ILE A 11 -11.06 13.24 6.95
CA ILE A 11 -9.80 12.78 7.51
C ILE A 11 -9.63 11.28 7.25
N ASP A 12 -10.66 10.49 7.56
CA ASP A 12 -10.63 9.05 7.34
C ASP A 12 -10.53 8.71 5.84
N THR A 13 -11.28 9.43 5.02
CA THR A 13 -11.29 9.23 3.58
C THR A 13 -9.92 9.49 2.96
N GLU A 14 -9.22 10.53 3.43
CA GLU A 14 -7.90 10.83 2.91
C GLU A 14 -6.90 9.75 3.26
N ALA A 15 -6.88 9.29 4.50
CA ALA A 15 -6.02 8.20 4.93
C ALA A 15 -6.32 6.92 4.16
N GLU A 16 -7.60 6.61 3.98
CA GLU A 16 -8.03 5.45 3.24
C GLU A 16 -7.65 5.51 1.76
N ARG A 17 -7.73 6.68 1.15
CA ARG A 17 -7.34 6.88 -0.24
C ARG A 17 -5.86 6.58 -0.44
N VAL A 18 -5.02 7.08 0.45
CA VAL A 18 -3.58 6.85 0.37
C VAL A 18 -3.29 5.37 0.50
N LEU A 19 -3.92 4.71 1.47
CA LEU A 19 -3.76 3.28 1.69
C LEU A 19 -4.21 2.47 0.46
N LEU A 20 -5.38 2.76 -0.06
CA LEU A 20 -5.92 2.09 -1.23
C LEU A 20 -5.05 2.31 -2.46
N TRP A 21 -4.56 3.52 -2.64
CA TRP A 21 -3.67 3.83 -3.75
C TRP A 21 -2.39 3.00 -3.67
N ARG A 22 -1.81 2.90 -2.48
CA ARG A 22 -0.60 2.10 -2.27
C ARG A 22 -0.87 0.63 -2.55
N GLU A 23 -2.00 0.11 -2.07
CA GLU A 23 -2.40 -1.27 -2.34
C GLU A 23 -2.54 -1.52 -3.84
N GLU A 24 -3.21 -0.62 -4.55
CA GLU A 24 -3.42 -0.75 -5.98
C GLU A 24 -2.10 -0.76 -6.76
N GLU A 25 -1.19 0.12 -6.40
CA GLU A 25 0.12 0.17 -7.04
C GLU A 25 0.91 -1.12 -6.81
N LEU A 26 0.85 -1.66 -5.61
CA LEU A 26 1.53 -2.90 -5.28
C LEU A 26 0.90 -4.10 -6.00
N GLU A 27 -0.42 -4.17 -6.06
CA GLU A 27 -1.11 -5.22 -6.82
C GLU A 27 -0.78 -5.13 -8.30
N ARG A 28 -0.74 -3.93 -8.84
CA ARG A 28 -0.39 -3.70 -10.24
C ARG A 28 1.04 -4.15 -10.54
N ALA A 29 1.92 -4.04 -9.57
CA ALA A 29 3.29 -4.49 -9.68
C ALA A 29 3.41 -6.02 -9.66
N GLY A 30 2.40 -6.71 -9.13
CA GLY A 30 2.36 -8.17 -9.09
C GLY A 30 2.23 -8.79 -7.71
N TYR A 31 2.10 -7.97 -6.67
CA TYR A 31 1.93 -8.51 -5.31
C TYR A 31 0.52 -9.07 -5.12
N ASP A 32 0.43 -10.16 -4.34
CA ASP A 32 -0.84 -10.71 -3.90
C ASP A 32 -1.59 -9.66 -3.07
N ARG A 33 -2.92 -9.73 -3.09
CA ARG A 33 -3.76 -8.74 -2.42
C ARG A 33 -3.44 -8.58 -0.93
N ASP A 34 -3.32 -9.68 -0.22
CA ASP A 34 -3.01 -9.65 1.21
C ASP A 34 -1.62 -9.08 1.48
N THR A 35 -0.66 -9.46 0.66
CA THR A 35 0.71 -8.96 0.76
C THR A 35 0.75 -7.47 0.43
N ALA A 36 0.05 -7.06 -0.62
CA ALA A 36 -0.04 -5.66 -1.01
C ALA A 36 -0.58 -4.82 0.15
N ARG A 37 -1.60 -5.34 0.84
CA ARG A 37 -2.16 -4.65 1.99
C ARG A 37 -1.17 -4.53 3.14
N GLN A 38 -0.46 -5.60 3.46
CA GLN A 38 0.56 -5.57 4.49
C GLN A 38 1.64 -4.53 4.20
N LEU A 39 2.11 -4.51 2.98
CA LEU A 39 3.13 -3.56 2.56
C LEU A 39 2.60 -2.13 2.55
N ALA A 40 1.36 -1.95 2.12
CA ALA A 40 0.73 -0.63 2.10
C ALA A 40 0.55 -0.05 3.49
N GLU A 41 0.27 -0.89 4.48
CA GLU A 41 0.09 -0.48 5.86
C GLU A 41 1.41 -0.18 6.57
N ALA A 42 2.52 -0.65 6.05
CA ALA A 42 3.84 -0.43 6.67
C ALA A 42 4.42 0.90 6.19
N PRO A 43 4.52 1.92 7.06
CA PRO A 43 4.94 3.25 6.65
C PRO A 43 6.40 3.33 6.21
N SER A 44 7.23 2.38 6.64
CA SER A 44 8.64 2.35 6.28
C SER A 44 8.92 1.70 4.92
N VAL A 45 7.91 1.09 4.31
CA VAL A 45 8.08 0.44 3.00
C VAL A 45 8.11 1.49 1.90
N ASP A 46 9.20 1.47 1.12
CA ASP A 46 9.34 2.31 -0.06
C ASP A 46 8.57 1.67 -1.22
N LEU A 47 7.51 2.32 -1.65
CA LEU A 47 6.65 1.83 -2.71
C LEU A 47 7.40 1.64 -4.02
N HIS A 48 8.31 2.57 -4.32
CA HIS A 48 9.11 2.50 -5.53
C HIS A 48 10.03 1.28 -5.52
N LEU A 49 10.68 1.04 -4.38
CA LEU A 49 11.54 -0.13 -4.23
C LEU A 49 10.74 -1.41 -4.32
N ALA A 50 9.57 -1.45 -3.69
CA ALA A 50 8.70 -2.62 -3.73
C ALA A 50 8.32 -2.98 -5.18
N THR A 51 7.96 -1.98 -5.96
CA THR A 51 7.62 -2.16 -7.36
C THR A 51 8.82 -2.63 -8.17
N GLU A 52 9.97 -2.03 -7.95
CA GLU A 52 11.20 -2.32 -8.66
C GLU A 52 11.69 -3.76 -8.41
N LEU A 53 11.54 -4.25 -7.19
CA LEU A 53 11.94 -5.62 -6.87
C LEU A 53 11.22 -6.66 -7.74
N LEU A 54 9.90 -6.55 -7.84
CA LEU A 54 9.14 -7.48 -8.68
C LEU A 54 9.40 -7.28 -10.16
N ARG A 55 9.63 -6.06 -10.57
CA ARG A 55 9.96 -5.74 -11.95
C ARG A 55 11.26 -6.42 -12.38
N ARG A 56 12.20 -6.55 -11.46
CA ARG A 56 13.49 -7.21 -11.72
C ARG A 56 13.42 -8.73 -11.62
N GLY A 57 12.24 -9.25 -11.35
CA GLY A 57 12.05 -10.70 -11.27
C GLY A 57 12.24 -11.27 -9.87
N CYS A 58 12.32 -10.45 -8.84
CA CYS A 58 12.43 -10.94 -7.48
C CYS A 58 11.13 -11.65 -7.08
N PRO A 59 11.21 -12.88 -6.56
CA PRO A 59 10.00 -13.57 -6.08
C PRO A 59 9.33 -12.79 -4.95
N GLU A 60 8.01 -12.83 -4.91
CA GLU A 60 7.25 -12.10 -3.91
C GLU A 60 7.69 -12.34 -2.46
N PRO A 61 7.86 -13.61 -2.00
CA PRO A 61 8.31 -13.86 -0.64
C PRO A 61 9.66 -13.22 -0.32
N THR A 62 10.57 -13.22 -1.29
CA THR A 62 11.88 -12.61 -1.13
C THR A 62 11.77 -11.09 -1.05
N ALA A 63 10.95 -10.50 -1.90
CA ALA A 63 10.70 -9.07 -1.88
C ALA A 63 10.13 -8.62 -0.53
N VAL A 64 9.17 -9.37 -0.01
CA VAL A 64 8.57 -9.08 1.30
C VAL A 64 9.64 -9.14 2.40
N ALA A 65 10.50 -10.13 2.37
CA ALA A 65 11.57 -10.27 3.35
C ALA A 65 12.55 -9.09 3.31
N ILE A 66 12.81 -8.56 2.12
CA ILE A 66 13.68 -7.38 1.95
C ILE A 66 13.00 -6.13 2.49
N LEU A 67 11.69 -5.98 2.23
CA LEU A 67 10.95 -4.77 2.57
C LEU A 67 10.54 -4.70 4.04
N LEU A 68 10.26 -5.81 4.64
CA LEU A 68 9.84 -5.92 6.03
C LEU A 68 10.97 -6.49 6.87
#